data_4fe49bb8ce5e1c1cdecd8a83708a0e28
#
_entry.id   4fe49bb8ce5e1c1cdecd8a83708a0e28
#
_cell.length_a   1.000
_cell.length_b   1.000
_cell.length_c   1.000
_cell.angle_alpha   90.00
_cell.angle_beta   90.00
_cell.angle_gamma   90.00
#
_symmetry.space_group_name_H-M   'P 1'
#
loop_
_entity.id
_entity.type
_entity.pdbx_description
1 polymer ?
#
loop_
_entity_poly.entity_id
_entity_poly.type
_entity_poly.pdbx_seq_one_letter_code
_entity_poly.pdbx_strand_id
1 'polypeptide(L)'
;MKTLTDTFGRKFPYIRLSITDVCNYKCTYCLPQGYKKNPGDTRSFMKGEEIARLTKALSELGVCKIRLTGGEPTVRKDFFDILKDMKQNSNIPKVTMTTNGYRLNKIAKQLHEFGLDGINISIDSLNRETFKKLTGHDRLLEILEGIKILQELNFKNIKVNAVLLKGINDTHADFEKFGNFIKNNEIDFRFIELMQTGDNLDYFKKNHVSSKIFRDYLEKNNWIHQTFGKDAGPSLNFIHPDYKGKFGVIAPYSKDFCKTCNRLRITSRGDLRLCLFGNTGISIRHLLQNDSQKNELVDLILNQLHLKKESHYLELGETGLTKNLSTTGG
;
A
#
# COMPACT_ATOMS: atom_id res chain seq x y z
N MET A 1 -24.17 -13.55 4.91
CA MET A 1 -22.83 -13.04 5.26
C MET A 1 -22.96 -11.57 5.63
N LYS A 2 -22.45 -11.15 6.80
CA LYS A 2 -22.33 -9.73 7.15
C LYS A 2 -21.26 -9.12 6.23
N THR A 3 -21.51 -7.94 5.66
CA THR A 3 -20.55 -7.26 4.76
C THR A 3 -20.13 -5.92 5.35
N LEU A 4 -18.85 -5.60 5.21
CA LEU A 4 -18.31 -4.30 5.62
C LEU A 4 -18.84 -3.21 4.68
N THR A 5 -19.88 -2.50 5.11
CA THR A 5 -20.53 -1.44 4.34
C THR A 5 -20.70 -0.21 5.23
N ASP A 6 -20.35 0.98 4.74
CA ASP A 6 -20.55 2.24 5.48
C ASP A 6 -21.90 2.89 5.19
N THR A 7 -22.18 4.01 5.83
CA THR A 7 -23.42 4.80 5.68
C THR A 7 -23.57 5.41 4.28
N PHE A 8 -22.51 5.45 3.47
CA PHE A 8 -22.51 5.93 2.08
C PHE A 8 -22.65 4.80 1.05
N GLY A 9 -22.88 3.55 1.51
CA GLY A 9 -23.03 2.38 0.64
C GLY A 9 -21.72 1.84 0.07
N ARG A 10 -20.56 2.34 0.52
CA ARG A 10 -19.24 1.81 0.08
C ARG A 10 -18.96 0.50 0.78
N LYS A 11 -18.47 -0.50 0.02
CA LYS A 11 -18.09 -1.83 0.52
C LYS A 11 -16.58 -1.92 0.70
N PHE A 12 -16.14 -2.60 1.77
CA PHE A 12 -14.72 -2.69 2.14
C PHE A 12 -14.19 -4.13 2.14
N PRO A 13 -14.16 -4.80 0.98
CA PRO A 13 -13.64 -6.16 0.88
C PRO A 13 -12.11 -6.24 0.96
N TYR A 14 -11.43 -5.11 1.11
CA TYR A 14 -9.98 -4.99 1.08
C TYR A 14 -9.42 -4.33 2.34
N ILE A 15 -8.56 -5.07 3.04
CA ILE A 15 -7.86 -4.59 4.24
C ILE A 15 -6.37 -4.38 3.94
N ARG A 16 -5.83 -3.25 4.39
CA ARG A 16 -4.38 -3.05 4.51
C ARG A 16 -3.98 -3.34 5.95
N LEU A 17 -3.18 -4.37 6.13
CA LEU A 17 -2.71 -4.82 7.42
C LEU A 17 -1.23 -4.49 7.59
N SER A 18 -0.94 -3.53 8.46
CA SER A 18 0.42 -3.25 8.89
C SER A 18 0.84 -4.29 9.91
N ILE A 19 1.97 -4.97 9.68
CA ILE A 19 2.49 -5.99 10.60
C ILE A 19 3.69 -5.51 11.40
N THR A 20 4.26 -4.36 11.02
CA THR A 20 5.37 -3.70 11.71
C THR A 20 5.42 -2.22 11.35
N ASP A 21 5.94 -1.38 12.23
CA ASP A 21 6.24 0.03 11.91
C ASP A 21 7.71 0.19 11.50
N VAL A 22 8.54 -0.84 11.73
CA VAL A 22 9.97 -0.81 11.42
C VAL A 22 10.18 -0.76 9.92
N CYS A 23 11.00 0.19 9.47
CA CYS A 23 11.48 0.27 8.09
C CYS A 23 12.99 0.39 8.09
N ASN A 24 13.64 -0.31 7.20
CA ASN A 24 15.08 -0.26 7.01
C ASN A 24 15.53 0.85 6.05
N TYR A 25 14.59 1.56 5.38
CA TYR A 25 14.88 2.70 4.51
C TYR A 25 14.63 4.04 5.21
N LYS A 26 15.18 5.13 4.61
CA LYS A 26 15.09 6.50 5.10
C LYS A 26 14.54 7.40 4.01
N CYS A 27 13.43 6.98 3.37
CA CYS A 27 12.86 7.74 2.26
C CYS A 27 12.51 9.16 2.68
N THR A 28 12.97 10.13 1.88
CA THR A 28 12.91 11.56 2.18
C THR A 28 11.51 12.10 2.43
N TYR A 29 10.49 11.51 1.80
CA TYR A 29 9.09 11.89 1.94
C TYR A 29 8.33 11.10 3.02
N CYS A 30 8.91 10.03 3.59
CA CYS A 30 8.23 9.13 4.53
C CYS A 30 8.89 9.11 5.91
N LEU A 31 10.13 8.61 6.00
CA LEU A 31 10.91 8.47 7.23
C LEU A 31 12.33 9.02 7.03
N PRO A 32 12.54 10.32 6.82
CA PRO A 32 13.84 10.88 6.47
C PRO A 32 14.93 10.61 7.51
N GLN A 33 14.54 10.42 8.76
CA GLN A 33 15.47 10.09 9.85
C GLN A 33 15.53 8.57 10.16
N GLY A 34 14.88 7.73 9.32
CA GLY A 34 14.68 6.31 9.58
C GLY A 34 13.67 6.03 10.69
N TYR A 35 13.40 4.76 10.92
CA TYR A 35 12.49 4.35 12.00
C TYR A 35 13.09 4.67 13.37
N LYS A 36 12.30 5.34 14.20
CA LYS A 36 12.60 5.55 15.62
C LYS A 36 11.41 5.04 16.43
N LYS A 37 11.69 4.19 17.42
CA LYS A 37 10.66 3.76 18.36
C LYS A 37 10.15 4.99 19.13
N ASN A 38 8.84 5.20 19.14
CA ASN A 38 8.25 6.25 19.97
C ASN A 38 8.38 5.86 21.46
N PRO A 39 9.10 6.61 22.28
CA PRO A 39 9.27 6.28 23.70
C PRO A 39 7.94 6.20 24.47
N GLY A 40 6.94 6.97 24.04
CA GLY A 40 5.61 6.99 24.67
C GLY A 40 4.70 5.82 24.29
N ASP A 41 5.06 5.00 23.28
CA ASP A 41 4.25 3.84 22.88
C ASP A 41 4.90 2.55 23.39
N THR A 42 4.39 2.04 24.49
CA THR A 42 4.85 0.79 25.14
C THR A 42 4.25 -0.47 24.50
N ARG A 43 3.23 -0.33 23.65
CA ARG A 43 2.56 -1.46 23.01
C ARG A 43 3.49 -2.16 22.01
N SER A 44 3.54 -3.49 22.10
CA SER A 44 4.24 -4.33 21.09
C SER A 44 3.44 -4.44 19.80
N PHE A 45 4.07 -4.87 18.70
CA PHE A 45 3.35 -5.28 17.49
C PHE A 45 2.49 -6.53 17.75
N MET A 46 1.40 -6.68 16.99
CA MET A 46 0.57 -7.89 17.06
C MET A 46 1.43 -9.12 16.80
N LYS A 47 1.18 -10.18 17.59
CA LYS A 47 1.81 -11.50 17.39
C LYS A 47 1.16 -12.22 16.20
N GLY A 48 1.82 -13.24 15.67
CA GLY A 48 1.28 -14.07 14.59
C GLY A 48 -0.09 -14.65 14.89
N GLU A 49 -0.30 -15.17 16.11
CA GLU A 49 -1.59 -15.70 16.59
C GLU A 49 -2.71 -14.65 16.66
N GLU A 50 -2.39 -13.39 17.04
CA GLU A 50 -3.35 -12.28 17.03
C GLU A 50 -3.76 -11.94 15.57
N ILE A 51 -2.79 -11.96 14.64
CA ILE A 51 -3.03 -11.76 13.21
C ILE A 51 -3.87 -12.90 12.63
N ALA A 52 -3.62 -14.14 13.02
CA ALA A 52 -4.41 -15.31 12.60
C ALA A 52 -5.88 -15.18 13.03
N ARG A 53 -6.17 -14.81 14.28
CA ARG A 53 -7.53 -14.57 14.78
C ARG A 53 -8.21 -13.43 14.02
N LEU A 54 -7.48 -12.34 13.80
CA LEU A 54 -7.97 -11.18 13.05
C LEU A 54 -8.37 -11.57 11.63
N THR A 55 -7.52 -12.29 10.90
CA THR A 55 -7.78 -12.64 9.50
C THR A 55 -8.94 -13.63 9.35
N LYS A 56 -9.14 -14.55 10.29
CA LYS A 56 -10.34 -15.41 10.37
C LYS A 56 -11.61 -14.58 10.55
N ALA A 57 -11.62 -13.62 11.49
CA ALA A 57 -12.78 -12.75 11.69
C ALA A 57 -13.08 -11.88 10.45
N LEU A 58 -12.05 -11.35 9.79
CA LEU A 58 -12.21 -10.56 8.57
C LEU A 58 -12.76 -11.38 7.39
N SER A 59 -12.41 -12.66 7.26
CA SER A 59 -12.95 -13.51 6.21
C SER A 59 -14.47 -13.73 6.35
N GLU A 60 -14.98 -13.82 7.56
CA GLU A 60 -16.43 -13.92 7.84
C GLU A 60 -17.19 -12.63 7.51
N LEU A 61 -16.51 -11.49 7.52
CA LEU A 61 -17.03 -10.18 7.11
C LEU A 61 -16.95 -9.94 5.59
N GLY A 62 -16.63 -10.97 4.80
CA GLY A 62 -16.54 -10.88 3.35
C GLY A 62 -15.28 -10.17 2.83
N VAL A 63 -14.25 -10.06 3.65
CA VAL A 63 -12.95 -9.56 3.18
C VAL A 63 -12.34 -10.59 2.23
N CYS A 64 -12.11 -10.17 1.00
CA CYS A 64 -11.53 -11.04 -0.03
C CYS A 64 -10.06 -10.73 -0.34
N LYS A 65 -9.53 -9.65 0.21
CA LYS A 65 -8.14 -9.24 -0.02
C LYS A 65 -7.51 -8.62 1.21
N ILE A 66 -6.34 -9.14 1.58
CA ILE A 66 -5.49 -8.50 2.56
C ILE A 66 -4.16 -8.10 1.89
N ARG A 67 -3.69 -6.91 2.22
CA ARG A 67 -2.35 -6.47 1.83
C ARG A 67 -1.49 -6.30 3.06
N LEU A 68 -0.48 -7.14 3.17
CA LEU A 68 0.57 -7.00 4.16
C LEU A 68 1.41 -5.76 3.85
N THR A 69 1.62 -4.94 4.85
CA THR A 69 2.36 -3.69 4.74
C THR A 69 2.97 -3.33 6.10
N GLY A 70 3.41 -2.10 6.27
CA GLY A 70 3.99 -1.59 7.50
C GLY A 70 4.97 -0.48 7.17
N GLY A 71 6.08 -0.41 7.90
CA GLY A 71 7.29 0.20 7.41
C GLY A 71 7.80 -0.65 6.25
N GLU A 72 8.54 -1.71 6.54
CA GLU A 72 8.86 -2.76 5.56
C GLU A 72 8.48 -4.12 6.16
N PRO A 73 7.49 -4.84 5.60
CA PRO A 73 7.01 -6.08 6.19
C PRO A 73 8.06 -7.18 6.26
N THR A 74 8.99 -7.23 5.30
CA THR A 74 10.02 -8.28 5.20
C THR A 74 11.15 -8.17 6.23
N VAL A 75 11.22 -7.07 7.00
CA VAL A 75 12.17 -6.98 8.12
C VAL A 75 11.65 -7.66 9.38
N ARG A 76 10.36 -7.98 9.43
CA ARG A 76 9.77 -8.73 10.53
C ARG A 76 10.20 -10.19 10.47
N LYS A 77 10.72 -10.72 11.58
CA LYS A 77 11.35 -12.06 11.61
C LYS A 77 10.39 -13.20 11.25
N ASP A 78 9.16 -13.13 11.74
CA ASP A 78 8.08 -14.11 11.53
C ASP A 78 7.20 -13.77 10.31
N PHE A 79 7.69 -12.94 9.36
CA PHE A 79 6.93 -12.54 8.16
C PHE A 79 6.43 -13.75 7.34
N PHE A 80 7.29 -14.72 7.09
CA PHE A 80 6.94 -15.90 6.30
C PHE A 80 5.96 -16.83 7.02
N ASP A 81 6.06 -16.95 8.34
CA ASP A 81 5.12 -17.73 9.16
C ASP A 81 3.72 -17.09 9.09
N ILE A 82 3.64 -15.75 9.20
CA ILE A 82 2.40 -15.00 9.04
C ILE A 82 1.81 -15.20 7.63
N LEU A 83 2.63 -15.07 6.57
CA LEU A 83 2.16 -15.26 5.19
C LEU A 83 1.63 -16.67 4.98
N LYS A 84 2.36 -17.68 5.44
CA LYS A 84 1.99 -19.09 5.34
C LYS A 84 0.67 -19.36 6.07
N ASP A 85 0.54 -18.90 7.32
CA ASP A 85 -0.68 -19.08 8.10
C ASP A 85 -1.89 -18.41 7.42
N MET A 86 -1.73 -17.18 6.94
CA MET A 86 -2.79 -16.47 6.22
C MET A 86 -3.25 -17.23 4.97
N LYS A 87 -2.33 -17.80 4.20
CA LYS A 87 -2.67 -18.58 2.98
C LYS A 87 -3.33 -19.91 3.29
N GLN A 88 -2.97 -20.55 4.39
CA GLN A 88 -3.46 -21.88 4.74
C GLN A 88 -4.74 -21.86 5.60
N ASN A 89 -4.88 -20.86 6.49
CA ASN A 89 -5.84 -20.92 7.59
C ASN A 89 -6.85 -19.76 7.63
N SER A 90 -6.68 -18.69 6.84
CA SER A 90 -7.54 -17.50 6.97
C SER A 90 -8.79 -17.50 6.09
N ASN A 91 -8.88 -18.35 5.07
CA ASN A 91 -9.92 -18.30 4.01
C ASN A 91 -9.96 -16.95 3.25
N ILE A 92 -8.91 -16.16 3.28
CA ILE A 92 -8.80 -14.93 2.50
C ILE A 92 -8.34 -15.26 1.08
N PRO A 93 -9.15 -14.99 0.04
CA PRO A 93 -8.83 -15.39 -1.34
C PRO A 93 -7.53 -14.79 -1.88
N LYS A 94 -7.19 -13.54 -1.48
CA LYS A 94 -6.01 -12.85 -1.99
C LYS A 94 -5.18 -12.23 -0.86
N VAL A 95 -3.94 -12.72 -0.70
CA VAL A 95 -2.93 -12.13 0.17
C VAL A 95 -1.86 -11.47 -0.70
N THR A 96 -1.69 -10.17 -0.58
CA THR A 96 -0.72 -9.38 -1.35
C THR A 96 0.20 -8.63 -0.40
N MET A 97 1.30 -8.05 -0.90
CA MET A 97 2.17 -7.22 -0.07
C MET A 97 2.56 -5.90 -0.75
N THR A 98 2.97 -4.94 0.06
CA THR A 98 3.72 -3.75 -0.39
C THR A 98 5.09 -3.79 0.28
N THR A 99 6.15 -3.58 -0.50
CA THR A 99 7.54 -3.65 -0.04
C THR A 99 8.39 -2.56 -0.70
N ASN A 100 9.43 -2.15 -0.04
CA ASN A 100 10.49 -1.33 -0.63
C ASN A 100 11.46 -2.16 -1.50
N GLY A 101 11.23 -3.47 -1.60
CA GLY A 101 12.03 -4.39 -2.39
C GLY A 101 13.35 -4.84 -1.73
N TYR A 102 13.60 -4.46 -0.48
CA TYR A 102 14.79 -4.92 0.23
C TYR A 102 14.88 -6.45 0.22
N ARG A 103 16.04 -6.96 -0.23
CA ARG A 103 16.31 -8.40 -0.38
C ARG A 103 15.35 -9.14 -1.33
N LEU A 104 14.63 -8.45 -2.22
CA LEU A 104 13.66 -9.10 -3.10
C LEU A 104 14.31 -10.22 -3.94
N ASN A 105 15.52 -9.99 -4.46
CA ASN A 105 16.28 -11.02 -5.19
C ASN A 105 16.54 -12.29 -4.39
N LYS A 106 16.63 -12.20 -3.06
CA LYS A 106 16.87 -13.34 -2.17
C LYS A 106 15.59 -14.07 -1.77
N ILE A 107 14.45 -13.35 -1.68
CA ILE A 107 13.20 -13.90 -1.14
C ILE A 107 12.12 -14.14 -2.20
N ALA A 108 12.34 -13.75 -3.47
CA ALA A 108 11.34 -13.86 -4.53
C ALA A 108 10.80 -15.30 -4.71
N LYS A 109 11.66 -16.29 -4.71
CA LYS A 109 11.26 -17.71 -4.79
C LYS A 109 10.38 -18.12 -3.62
N GLN A 110 10.77 -17.78 -2.41
CA GLN A 110 10.01 -18.12 -1.21
C GLN A 110 8.64 -17.41 -1.16
N LEU A 111 8.55 -16.15 -1.62
CA LEU A 111 7.27 -15.46 -1.76
C LEU A 111 6.32 -16.18 -2.73
N HIS A 112 6.86 -16.69 -3.84
CA HIS A 112 6.10 -17.48 -4.81
C HIS A 112 5.65 -18.83 -4.22
N GLU A 113 6.56 -19.57 -3.59
CA GLU A 113 6.31 -20.87 -2.96
C GLU A 113 5.24 -20.80 -1.86
N PHE A 114 5.23 -19.72 -1.06
CA PHE A 114 4.23 -19.50 -0.02
C PHE A 114 2.91 -18.93 -0.55
N GLY A 115 2.76 -18.82 -1.87
CA GLY A 115 1.50 -18.49 -2.51
C GLY A 115 1.08 -17.03 -2.38
N LEU A 116 2.02 -16.09 -2.31
CA LEU A 116 1.70 -14.67 -2.38
C LEU A 116 1.00 -14.34 -3.71
N ASP A 117 -0.18 -13.69 -3.68
CA ASP A 117 -1.00 -13.46 -4.88
C ASP A 117 -0.65 -12.19 -5.65
N GLY A 118 0.19 -11.33 -5.10
CA GLY A 118 0.62 -10.11 -5.77
C GLY A 118 1.52 -9.23 -4.92
N ILE A 119 2.36 -8.47 -5.59
CA ILE A 119 3.36 -7.63 -4.94
C ILE A 119 3.33 -6.21 -5.49
N ASN A 120 3.40 -5.23 -4.60
CA ASN A 120 3.66 -3.83 -4.95
C ASN A 120 5.07 -3.48 -4.47
N ILE A 121 5.92 -3.05 -5.37
CA ILE A 121 7.32 -2.70 -5.10
C ILE A 121 7.46 -1.19 -5.26
N SER A 122 8.05 -0.52 -4.30
CA SER A 122 8.26 0.93 -4.34
C SER A 122 9.58 1.25 -5.04
N ILE A 123 9.51 1.93 -6.21
CA ILE A 123 10.68 2.38 -6.98
C ILE A 123 10.38 3.78 -7.51
N ASP A 124 10.86 4.81 -6.84
CA ASP A 124 10.61 6.21 -7.19
C ASP A 124 11.50 6.71 -8.35
N SER A 125 12.58 6.00 -8.65
CA SER A 125 13.49 6.31 -9.76
C SER A 125 14.18 5.05 -10.28
N LEU A 126 14.32 4.96 -11.61
CA LEU A 126 15.17 3.95 -12.28
C LEU A 126 16.63 4.44 -12.45
N ASN A 127 16.95 5.64 -12.01
CA ASN A 127 18.31 6.12 -11.89
C ASN A 127 18.87 5.75 -10.50
N ARG A 128 19.98 5.02 -10.46
CA ARG A 128 20.61 4.48 -9.24
C ARG A 128 20.95 5.57 -8.22
N GLU A 129 21.55 6.65 -8.68
CA GLU A 129 21.95 7.75 -7.79
C GLU A 129 20.76 8.50 -7.22
N THR A 130 19.74 8.74 -8.03
CA THR A 130 18.49 9.36 -7.59
C THR A 130 17.76 8.46 -6.60
N PHE A 131 17.66 7.14 -6.89
CA PHE A 131 17.07 6.16 -5.99
C PHE A 131 17.79 6.16 -4.62
N LYS A 132 19.13 6.12 -4.64
CA LYS A 132 19.96 6.17 -3.42
C LYS A 132 19.73 7.45 -2.62
N LYS A 133 19.66 8.60 -3.28
CA LYS A 133 19.38 9.90 -2.62
C LYS A 133 17.99 9.90 -1.97
N LEU A 134 16.98 9.35 -2.64
CA LEU A 134 15.60 9.33 -2.13
C LEU A 134 15.42 8.37 -0.97
N THR A 135 16.03 7.19 -1.03
CA THR A 135 15.78 6.08 -0.09
C THR A 135 16.82 5.95 1.01
N GLY A 136 17.98 6.60 0.84
CA GLY A 136 19.16 6.42 1.69
C GLY A 136 19.91 5.10 1.45
N HIS A 137 19.54 4.32 0.42
CA HIS A 137 20.13 2.99 0.17
C HIS A 137 20.37 2.74 -1.31
N ASP A 138 21.52 2.15 -1.62
CA ASP A 138 21.93 1.77 -2.98
C ASP A 138 21.53 0.33 -3.28
N ARG A 139 20.23 0.09 -3.53
CA ARG A 139 19.65 -1.25 -3.70
C ARG A 139 18.83 -1.44 -4.97
N LEU A 140 18.82 -0.46 -5.87
CA LEU A 140 17.97 -0.51 -7.07
C LEU A 140 18.23 -1.76 -7.91
N LEU A 141 19.51 -2.11 -8.16
CA LEU A 141 19.86 -3.25 -9.00
C LEU A 141 19.38 -4.58 -8.41
N GLU A 142 19.49 -4.76 -7.09
CA GLU A 142 18.99 -5.95 -6.39
C GLU A 142 17.46 -6.06 -6.46
N ILE A 143 16.75 -4.92 -6.44
CA ILE A 143 15.30 -4.88 -6.58
C ILE A 143 14.89 -5.28 -8.01
N LEU A 144 15.56 -4.72 -9.03
CA LEU A 144 15.30 -5.06 -10.43
C LEU A 144 15.61 -6.54 -10.73
N GLU A 145 16.68 -7.08 -10.17
CA GLU A 145 16.99 -8.52 -10.22
C GLU A 145 15.85 -9.35 -9.59
N GLY A 146 15.35 -8.94 -8.41
CA GLY A 146 14.23 -9.61 -7.76
C GLY A 146 12.95 -9.58 -8.60
N ILE A 147 12.66 -8.47 -9.30
CA ILE A 147 11.55 -8.39 -10.25
C ILE A 147 11.73 -9.40 -11.39
N LYS A 148 12.93 -9.49 -11.95
CA LYS A 148 13.26 -10.45 -13.01
C LYS A 148 13.02 -11.89 -12.54
N ILE A 149 13.48 -12.25 -11.34
CA ILE A 149 13.24 -13.59 -10.76
C ILE A 149 11.73 -13.85 -10.63
N LEU A 150 10.92 -12.89 -10.15
CA LEU A 150 9.46 -13.03 -10.07
C LEU A 150 8.83 -13.27 -11.45
N GLN A 151 9.31 -12.59 -12.49
CA GLN A 151 8.83 -12.78 -13.85
C GLN A 151 9.19 -14.17 -14.41
N GLU A 152 10.41 -14.64 -14.18
CA GLU A 152 10.87 -15.98 -14.55
C GLU A 152 10.05 -17.09 -13.86
N LEU A 153 9.56 -16.83 -12.65
CA LEU A 153 8.63 -17.70 -11.93
C LEU A 153 7.17 -17.57 -12.39
N ASN A 154 6.88 -16.80 -13.43
CA ASN A 154 5.53 -16.48 -13.88
C ASN A 154 4.64 -15.90 -12.76
N PHE A 155 5.24 -15.18 -11.81
CA PHE A 155 4.50 -14.53 -10.73
C PHE A 155 3.54 -13.49 -11.29
N LYS A 156 2.27 -13.61 -10.94
CA LYS A 156 1.24 -12.68 -11.43
C LYS A 156 1.13 -11.44 -10.52
N ASN A 157 0.55 -10.37 -11.08
CA ASN A 157 0.25 -9.14 -10.33
C ASN A 157 1.47 -8.43 -9.72
N ILE A 158 2.53 -8.25 -10.51
CA ILE A 158 3.66 -7.39 -10.15
C ILE A 158 3.26 -5.94 -10.44
N LYS A 159 3.38 -5.10 -9.41
CA LYS A 159 3.12 -3.66 -9.51
C LYS A 159 4.31 -2.89 -8.98
N VAL A 160 4.69 -1.84 -9.70
CA VAL A 160 5.70 -0.88 -9.24
C VAL A 160 5.00 0.44 -8.95
N ASN A 161 5.24 1.00 -7.78
CA ASN A 161 4.70 2.30 -7.39
C ASN A 161 5.85 3.30 -7.25
N ALA A 162 5.65 4.51 -7.76
CA ALA A 162 6.53 5.65 -7.54
C ALA A 162 5.74 6.83 -6.98
N VAL A 163 6.27 7.52 -6.00
CA VAL A 163 5.73 8.81 -5.58
C VAL A 163 6.17 9.85 -6.60
N LEU A 164 5.21 10.60 -7.16
CA LEU A 164 5.49 11.68 -8.10
C LEU A 164 6.04 12.89 -7.36
N LEU A 165 7.26 13.29 -7.68
CA LEU A 165 8.03 14.31 -6.97
C LEU A 165 8.58 15.36 -7.95
N LYS A 166 8.32 16.62 -7.65
CA LYS A 166 8.77 17.77 -8.44
C LYS A 166 10.29 17.81 -8.57
N GLY A 167 10.79 17.97 -9.81
CA GLY A 167 12.21 18.04 -10.12
C GLY A 167 12.99 16.72 -9.96
N ILE A 168 12.28 15.59 -9.77
CA ILE A 168 12.91 14.28 -9.54
C ILE A 168 12.47 13.25 -10.59
N ASN A 169 11.17 13.10 -10.80
CA ASN A 169 10.60 12.11 -11.72
C ASN A 169 9.33 12.63 -12.41
N ASP A 170 9.23 13.94 -12.60
CA ASP A 170 8.06 14.64 -13.13
C ASP A 170 8.25 15.19 -14.56
N THR A 171 9.35 14.83 -15.25
CA THR A 171 9.58 15.24 -16.63
C THR A 171 9.10 14.19 -17.63
N HIS A 172 8.85 14.60 -18.88
CA HIS A 172 8.52 13.69 -19.98
C HIS A 172 9.60 12.60 -20.15
N ALA A 173 10.88 12.98 -20.07
CA ALA A 173 11.98 12.02 -20.15
C ALA A 173 11.97 10.98 -19.03
N ASP A 174 11.52 11.36 -17.82
CA ASP A 174 11.37 10.39 -16.74
C ASP A 174 10.18 9.45 -17.01
N PHE A 175 9.06 9.96 -17.50
CA PHE A 175 7.91 9.13 -17.88
C PHE A 175 8.25 8.13 -18.98
N GLU A 176 9.05 8.54 -19.99
CA GLU A 176 9.55 7.65 -21.04
C GLU A 176 10.46 6.54 -20.50
N LYS A 177 11.34 6.85 -19.51
CA LYS A 177 12.17 5.81 -18.86
C LYS A 177 11.32 4.73 -18.20
N PHE A 178 10.27 5.13 -17.47
CA PHE A 178 9.34 4.19 -16.88
C PHE A 178 8.50 3.46 -17.95
N GLY A 179 8.12 4.15 -19.04
CA GLY A 179 7.49 3.54 -20.20
C GLY A 179 8.36 2.42 -20.79
N ASN A 180 9.62 2.72 -21.07
CA ASN A 180 10.57 1.73 -21.60
C ASN A 180 10.74 0.53 -20.63
N PHE A 181 10.73 0.76 -19.34
CA PHE A 181 10.78 -0.30 -18.33
C PHE A 181 9.58 -1.26 -18.42
N ILE A 182 8.37 -0.77 -18.68
CA ILE A 182 7.17 -1.60 -18.76
C ILE A 182 6.85 -2.07 -20.19
N LYS A 183 7.57 -1.59 -21.23
CA LYS A 183 7.27 -1.88 -22.63
C LYS A 183 7.24 -3.38 -22.90
N ASN A 184 8.24 -4.11 -22.43
CA ASN A 184 8.37 -5.55 -22.62
C ASN A 184 8.04 -6.38 -21.36
N ASN A 185 7.56 -5.74 -20.29
CA ASN A 185 7.31 -6.34 -19.00
C ASN A 185 5.83 -6.23 -18.62
N GLU A 186 5.19 -7.32 -18.22
CA GLU A 186 3.82 -7.32 -17.68
C GLU A 186 3.79 -6.75 -16.25
N ILE A 187 4.10 -5.47 -16.13
CA ILE A 187 4.15 -4.74 -14.85
C ILE A 187 3.14 -3.60 -14.88
N ASP A 188 2.32 -3.48 -13.84
CA ASP A 188 1.51 -2.28 -13.62
C ASP A 188 2.39 -1.23 -12.91
N PHE A 189 2.84 -0.21 -13.62
CA PHE A 189 3.57 0.90 -13.02
C PHE A 189 2.61 2.03 -12.62
N ARG A 190 2.75 2.57 -11.40
CA ARG A 190 1.84 3.58 -10.89
C ARG A 190 2.56 4.77 -10.32
N PHE A 191 2.22 5.95 -10.79
CA PHE A 191 2.55 7.19 -10.09
C PHE A 191 1.50 7.51 -9.03
N ILE A 192 1.98 7.85 -7.84
CA ILE A 192 1.17 8.28 -6.70
C ILE A 192 1.51 9.75 -6.44
N GLU A 193 0.54 10.62 -6.58
CA GLU A 193 0.70 12.02 -6.21
C GLU A 193 1.09 12.13 -4.74
N LEU A 194 2.14 12.90 -4.43
CA LEU A 194 2.65 13.07 -3.06
C LEU A 194 1.53 13.55 -2.14
N MET A 195 1.34 12.87 -1.04
CA MET A 195 0.33 13.22 -0.03
C MET A 195 0.96 13.99 1.12
N GLN A 196 0.29 15.05 1.56
CA GLN A 196 0.62 15.73 2.81
C GLN A 196 0.35 14.81 3.99
N THR A 197 1.25 14.80 4.97
CA THR A 197 1.11 14.14 6.27
C THR A 197 1.46 15.12 7.39
N GLY A 198 1.25 14.72 8.64
CA GLY A 198 1.55 15.60 9.79
C GLY A 198 3.01 16.04 9.86
N ASP A 199 3.93 15.16 9.46
CA ASP A 199 5.37 15.39 9.64
C ASP A 199 6.07 15.88 8.35
N ASN A 200 5.38 16.01 7.20
CA ASN A 200 6.04 16.28 5.92
C ASN A 200 5.64 17.61 5.24
N LEU A 201 5.01 18.54 5.93
CA LEU A 201 4.43 19.75 5.33
C LEU A 201 5.45 20.55 4.48
N ASP A 202 6.65 20.81 4.98
CA ASP A 202 7.67 21.56 4.26
C ASP A 202 8.19 20.77 3.05
N TYR A 203 8.38 19.47 3.21
CA TYR A 203 8.74 18.59 2.10
C TYR A 203 7.65 18.59 1.04
N PHE A 204 6.38 18.50 1.46
CA PHE A 204 5.23 18.54 0.57
C PHE A 204 5.18 19.84 -0.24
N LYS A 205 5.24 21.00 0.42
CA LYS A 205 5.25 22.31 -0.26
C LYS A 205 6.34 22.44 -1.33
N LYS A 206 7.51 21.88 -1.07
CA LYS A 206 8.66 21.94 -1.97
C LYS A 206 8.57 20.97 -3.14
N ASN A 207 8.08 19.74 -2.90
CA ASN A 207 8.23 18.61 -3.81
C ASN A 207 6.92 18.10 -4.39
N HIS A 208 5.76 18.66 -4.00
CA HIS A 208 4.50 18.30 -4.57
C HIS A 208 4.37 18.80 -6.02
N VAL A 209 3.86 17.94 -6.85
CA VAL A 209 3.40 18.24 -8.21
C VAL A 209 2.13 17.45 -8.48
N SER A 210 1.14 18.10 -9.12
CA SER A 210 -0.11 17.44 -9.43
C SER A 210 0.10 16.30 -10.44
N SER A 211 -0.55 15.18 -10.18
CA SER A 211 -0.57 14.03 -11.10
C SER A 211 -1.21 14.33 -12.47
N LYS A 212 -1.80 15.54 -12.62
CA LYS A 212 -2.30 16.03 -13.92
C LYS A 212 -1.20 16.04 -14.98
N ILE A 213 0.03 16.44 -14.62
CA ILE A 213 1.17 16.47 -15.56
C ILE A 213 1.42 15.09 -16.20
N PHE A 214 1.31 14.01 -15.42
CA PHE A 214 1.49 12.66 -15.96
C PHE A 214 0.26 12.21 -16.77
N ARG A 215 -0.94 12.58 -16.36
CA ARG A 215 -2.15 12.30 -17.18
C ARG A 215 -2.10 12.98 -18.54
N ASP A 216 -1.72 14.27 -18.55
CA ASP A 216 -1.56 15.02 -19.80
C ASP A 216 -0.50 14.38 -20.72
N TYR A 217 0.60 13.85 -20.15
CA TYR A 217 1.59 13.07 -20.89
C TYR A 217 0.99 11.79 -21.48
N LEU A 218 0.22 11.03 -20.71
CA LEU A 218 -0.40 9.78 -21.18
C LEU A 218 -1.39 10.04 -22.32
N GLU A 219 -2.24 11.06 -22.21
CA GLU A 219 -3.19 11.46 -23.25
C GLU A 219 -2.48 11.87 -24.55
N LYS A 220 -1.43 12.68 -24.44
CA LYS A 220 -0.63 13.12 -25.60
C LYS A 220 0.11 11.98 -26.31
N ASN A 221 0.39 10.89 -25.59
CA ASN A 221 1.12 9.73 -26.12
C ASN A 221 0.21 8.52 -26.36
N ASN A 222 -1.07 8.75 -26.66
CA ASN A 222 -2.04 7.74 -27.08
C ASN A 222 -2.29 6.60 -26.06
N TRP A 223 -2.03 6.83 -24.77
CA TRP A 223 -2.43 5.91 -23.73
C TRP A 223 -3.94 5.96 -23.51
N ILE A 224 -4.58 4.82 -23.55
CA ILE A 224 -6.04 4.69 -23.46
C ILE A 224 -6.45 4.42 -22.03
N HIS A 225 -7.32 5.26 -21.46
CA HIS A 225 -7.89 5.03 -20.13
C HIS A 225 -8.75 3.77 -20.15
N GLN A 226 -8.47 2.87 -19.20
CA GLN A 226 -9.23 1.62 -19.00
C GLN A 226 -9.97 1.68 -17.67
N THR A 227 -11.29 1.57 -17.72
CA THR A 227 -12.11 1.41 -16.52
C THR A 227 -12.12 -0.04 -16.09
N PHE A 228 -11.81 -0.29 -14.83
CA PHE A 228 -11.92 -1.62 -14.22
C PHE A 228 -13.18 -1.70 -13.37
N GLY A 229 -13.68 -2.94 -13.14
CA GLY A 229 -14.87 -3.18 -12.34
C GLY A 229 -14.78 -2.64 -10.90
N LYS A 230 -15.88 -2.74 -10.17
CA LYS A 230 -16.10 -2.16 -8.81
C LYS A 230 -15.06 -2.54 -7.75
N ASP A 231 -14.30 -3.62 -7.98
CA ASP A 231 -13.22 -4.08 -7.06
C ASP A 231 -11.85 -3.46 -7.35
N ALA A 232 -11.75 -2.61 -8.37
CA ALA A 232 -10.53 -1.89 -8.67
C ALA A 232 -10.24 -0.86 -7.57
N GLY A 233 -8.96 -0.68 -7.25
CA GLY A 233 -8.54 0.41 -6.35
C GLY A 233 -8.69 1.78 -7.02
N PRO A 234 -8.33 2.88 -6.35
CA PRO A 234 -8.53 4.25 -6.83
C PRO A 234 -7.54 4.67 -7.93
N SER A 235 -6.81 3.73 -8.52
CA SER A 235 -5.89 4.02 -9.63
C SER A 235 -6.68 4.18 -10.92
N LEU A 236 -6.51 5.30 -11.60
CA LEU A 236 -6.85 5.42 -13.01
C LEU A 236 -5.80 4.64 -13.79
N ASN A 237 -6.22 3.71 -14.64
CA ASN A 237 -5.27 2.84 -15.34
C ASN A 237 -5.32 3.11 -16.84
N PHE A 238 -4.15 3.01 -17.48
CA PHE A 238 -3.96 3.32 -18.89
C PHE A 238 -3.20 2.19 -19.57
N ILE A 239 -3.62 1.82 -20.76
CA ILE A 239 -3.01 0.81 -21.63
C ILE A 239 -2.55 1.45 -22.93
N HIS A 240 -1.57 0.84 -23.55
CA HIS A 240 -1.09 1.21 -24.88
C HIS A 240 -0.80 -0.06 -25.68
N PRO A 241 -1.15 -0.14 -26.98
CA PRO A 241 -0.99 -1.36 -27.79
C PRO A 241 0.46 -1.85 -27.89
N ASP A 242 1.43 -0.94 -27.87
CA ASP A 242 2.86 -1.28 -27.98
C ASP A 242 3.52 -1.67 -26.66
N TYR A 243 2.77 -1.71 -25.55
CA TYR A 243 3.30 -1.97 -24.21
C TYR A 243 2.62 -3.18 -23.58
N LYS A 244 3.40 -4.11 -23.03
CA LYS A 244 2.88 -5.23 -22.24
C LYS A 244 2.38 -4.80 -20.86
N GLY A 245 3.06 -3.83 -20.26
CA GLY A 245 2.69 -3.27 -18.97
C GLY A 245 1.65 -2.16 -19.08
N LYS A 246 1.25 -1.64 -17.93
CA LYS A 246 0.22 -0.60 -17.81
C LYS A 246 0.73 0.54 -16.96
N PHE A 247 0.26 1.75 -17.26
CA PHE A 247 0.41 2.86 -16.34
C PHE A 247 -0.82 3.03 -15.46
N GLY A 248 -0.59 3.55 -14.25
CA GLY A 248 -1.64 3.93 -13.32
C GLY A 248 -1.36 5.28 -12.68
N VAL A 249 -2.42 5.97 -12.31
CA VAL A 249 -2.35 7.25 -11.59
C VAL A 249 -3.18 7.17 -10.34
N ILE A 250 -2.58 7.45 -9.18
CA ILE A 250 -3.28 7.60 -7.91
C ILE A 250 -3.23 9.08 -7.54
N ALA A 251 -4.39 9.73 -7.67
CA ALA A 251 -4.58 11.18 -7.50
C ALA A 251 -5.42 11.48 -6.26
N PRO A 252 -4.85 11.49 -5.04
CA PRO A 252 -5.61 11.64 -3.79
C PRO A 252 -6.33 12.99 -3.66
N TYR A 253 -5.88 14.01 -4.38
CA TYR A 253 -6.51 15.34 -4.39
C TYR A 253 -7.63 15.49 -5.45
N SER A 254 -7.96 14.42 -6.20
CA SER A 254 -9.09 14.47 -7.13
C SER A 254 -10.42 14.38 -6.41
N LYS A 255 -11.42 15.14 -6.89
CA LYS A 255 -12.76 15.29 -6.29
C LYS A 255 -13.46 13.96 -5.97
N ASP A 256 -13.28 12.93 -6.80
CA ASP A 256 -13.99 11.65 -6.68
C ASP A 256 -13.15 10.52 -6.07
N PHE A 257 -11.97 10.84 -5.59
CA PHE A 257 -11.03 9.82 -5.06
C PHE A 257 -11.61 8.96 -3.94
N CYS A 258 -12.43 9.55 -3.07
CA CYS A 258 -13.03 8.85 -1.93
C CYS A 258 -14.33 8.12 -2.26
N LYS A 259 -15.01 8.45 -3.36
CA LYS A 259 -16.28 7.81 -3.76
C LYS A 259 -16.13 6.30 -4.02
N THR A 260 -14.97 5.88 -4.55
CA THR A 260 -14.65 4.48 -4.87
C THR A 260 -13.77 3.83 -3.81
N CYS A 261 -13.67 4.41 -2.62
CA CYS A 261 -12.85 3.87 -1.55
C CYS A 261 -13.40 2.52 -1.06
N ASN A 262 -12.60 1.47 -1.18
CA ASN A 262 -12.96 0.10 -0.79
C ASN A 262 -12.03 -0.47 0.30
N ARG A 263 -11.31 0.39 1.05
CA ARG A 263 -10.22 -0.03 1.94
C ARG A 263 -10.43 0.43 3.37
N LEU A 264 -10.14 -0.50 4.29
CA LEU A 264 -9.86 -0.18 5.69
C LEU A 264 -8.40 -0.50 5.99
N ARG A 265 -7.90 -0.03 7.12
CA ARG A 265 -6.53 -0.26 7.56
C ARG A 265 -6.52 -0.76 8.98
N ILE A 266 -5.53 -1.62 9.28
CA ILE A 266 -5.26 -2.06 10.65
C ILE A 266 -3.76 -1.83 10.88
N THR A 267 -3.44 -1.13 11.98
CA THR A 267 -2.07 -0.83 12.35
C THR A 267 -1.37 -2.08 12.88
N SER A 268 -0.05 -2.05 12.92
CA SER A 268 0.78 -3.12 13.51
C SER A 268 0.49 -3.38 15.00
N ARG A 269 -0.17 -2.44 15.67
CA ARG A 269 -0.53 -2.52 17.09
C ARG A 269 -1.98 -2.91 17.33
N GLY A 270 -2.74 -3.19 16.26
CA GLY A 270 -4.14 -3.62 16.34
C GLY A 270 -5.13 -2.48 16.50
N ASP A 271 -4.87 -1.33 15.86
CA ASP A 271 -5.85 -0.25 15.79
C ASP A 271 -6.52 -0.25 14.41
N LEU A 272 -7.85 -0.31 14.38
CA LEU A 272 -8.65 -0.14 13.17
C LEU A 272 -8.66 1.34 12.76
N ARG A 273 -8.29 1.61 11.51
CA ARG A 273 -8.30 2.94 10.89
C ARG A 273 -9.27 2.94 9.72
N LEU A 274 -10.33 3.70 9.82
CA LEU A 274 -11.37 3.79 8.78
C LEU A 274 -10.89 4.55 7.54
N CYS A 275 -9.94 5.47 7.71
CA CYS A 275 -9.31 6.24 6.64
C CYS A 275 -7.81 6.39 6.90
N LEU A 276 -7.02 6.60 5.84
CA LEU A 276 -5.61 6.94 5.97
C LEU A 276 -5.44 8.25 6.77
N PHE A 277 -6.25 9.25 6.45
CA PHE A 277 -6.23 10.58 7.07
C PHE A 277 -7.33 10.78 8.11
N GLY A 278 -7.82 9.69 8.71
CA GLY A 278 -8.83 9.78 9.77
C GLY A 278 -8.27 10.26 11.10
N ASN A 279 -9.13 10.90 11.90
CA ASN A 279 -8.79 11.42 13.23
C ASN A 279 -8.96 10.38 14.35
N THR A 280 -9.39 9.16 14.02
CA THR A 280 -9.67 8.10 14.99
C THR A 280 -8.92 6.82 14.65
N GLY A 281 -8.40 6.18 15.67
CA GLY A 281 -7.94 4.80 15.62
C GLY A 281 -8.62 4.04 16.75
N ILE A 282 -9.25 2.93 16.45
CA ILE A 282 -10.03 2.15 17.40
C ILE A 282 -9.23 0.89 17.73
N SER A 283 -8.82 0.73 18.99
CA SER A 283 -8.09 -0.47 19.38
C SER A 283 -9.03 -1.69 19.33
N ILE A 284 -8.63 -2.68 18.54
CA ILE A 284 -9.33 -3.99 18.44
C ILE A 284 -8.49 -5.10 19.08
N ARG A 285 -7.28 -4.81 19.54
CA ARG A 285 -6.32 -5.81 19.98
C ARG A 285 -6.77 -6.61 21.19
N HIS A 286 -7.52 -5.99 22.11
CA HIS A 286 -8.05 -6.67 23.29
C HIS A 286 -9.01 -7.81 22.93
N LEU A 287 -9.60 -7.78 21.73
CA LEU A 287 -10.48 -8.82 21.17
C LEU A 287 -9.75 -9.85 20.29
N LEU A 288 -8.43 -9.86 20.33
CA LEU A 288 -7.58 -10.81 19.60
C LEU A 288 -6.85 -11.79 20.52
N GLN A 289 -7.20 -11.83 21.82
CA GLN A 289 -6.45 -12.60 22.80
C GLN A 289 -6.85 -14.07 22.85
N ASN A 290 -8.10 -14.39 22.49
CA ASN A 290 -8.59 -15.76 22.38
C ASN A 290 -9.68 -15.89 21.29
N ASP A 291 -9.97 -17.13 20.89
CA ASP A 291 -10.88 -17.39 19.77
C ASP A 291 -12.36 -17.10 20.12
N SER A 292 -12.74 -17.12 21.40
CA SER A 292 -14.12 -16.84 21.84
C SER A 292 -14.53 -15.38 21.63
N GLN A 293 -13.58 -14.46 21.48
CA GLN A 293 -13.79 -13.02 21.25
C GLN A 293 -14.15 -12.66 19.81
N LYS A 294 -14.18 -13.63 18.90
CA LYS A 294 -14.38 -13.40 17.46
C LYS A 294 -15.68 -12.64 17.16
N ASN A 295 -16.80 -13.03 17.78
CA ASN A 295 -18.09 -12.39 17.51
C ASN A 295 -18.11 -10.93 17.98
N GLU A 296 -17.54 -10.66 19.15
CA GLU A 296 -17.41 -9.29 19.68
C GLU A 296 -16.51 -8.43 18.78
N LEU A 297 -15.41 -8.98 18.27
CA LEU A 297 -14.55 -8.31 17.29
C LEU A 297 -15.32 -7.95 16.01
N VAL A 298 -16.07 -8.90 15.47
CA VAL A 298 -16.90 -8.70 14.26
C VAL A 298 -17.91 -7.57 14.47
N ASP A 299 -18.63 -7.59 15.59
CA ASP A 299 -19.63 -6.57 15.90
C ASP A 299 -19.00 -5.20 16.16
N LEU A 300 -17.85 -5.15 16.84
CA LEU A 300 -17.10 -3.90 17.02
C LEU A 300 -16.71 -3.30 15.66
N ILE A 301 -16.12 -4.09 14.75
CA ILE A 301 -15.70 -3.59 13.42
C ILE A 301 -16.89 -3.05 12.64
N LEU A 302 -18.01 -3.75 12.63
CA LEU A 302 -19.24 -3.33 11.93
C LEU A 302 -19.78 -2.02 12.50
N ASN A 303 -19.87 -1.91 13.82
CA ASN A 303 -20.37 -0.72 14.50
C ASN A 303 -19.50 0.51 14.23
N GLN A 304 -18.20 0.33 14.04
CA GLN A 304 -17.30 1.47 13.78
C GLN A 304 -17.44 2.04 12.36
N LEU A 305 -17.96 1.28 11.40
CA LEU A 305 -18.10 1.75 10.02
C LEU A 305 -19.02 2.96 9.88
N HIS A 306 -19.96 3.15 10.79
CA HIS A 306 -20.83 4.35 10.83
C HIS A 306 -20.05 5.66 11.05
N LEU A 307 -18.85 5.57 11.63
CA LEU A 307 -17.99 6.72 11.87
C LEU A 307 -17.09 7.09 10.67
N LYS A 308 -17.16 6.30 9.59
CA LYS A 308 -16.35 6.57 8.41
C LYS A 308 -16.88 7.78 7.66
N LYS A 309 -16.02 8.82 7.55
CA LYS A 309 -16.35 10.04 6.80
C LYS A 309 -16.50 9.78 5.30
N GLU A 310 -17.25 10.60 4.61
CA GLU A 310 -17.43 10.56 3.16
C GLU A 310 -16.10 10.78 2.43
N SER A 311 -15.33 11.79 2.82
CA SER A 311 -14.01 12.11 2.26
C SER A 311 -12.94 12.16 3.34
N HIS A 312 -11.68 12.15 2.90
CA HIS A 312 -10.51 12.37 3.76
C HIS A 312 -10.20 13.87 3.99
N TYR A 313 -10.75 14.77 3.18
CA TYR A 313 -10.56 16.23 3.24
C TYR A 313 -9.08 16.67 3.18
N LEU A 314 -8.23 15.87 2.51
CA LEU A 314 -6.80 16.17 2.36
C LEU A 314 -6.59 17.47 1.54
N GLU A 315 -7.48 17.76 0.63
CA GLU A 315 -7.52 19.01 -0.14
C GLU A 315 -7.71 20.25 0.74
N LEU A 316 -8.25 20.08 1.95
CA LEU A 316 -8.38 21.13 2.97
C LEU A 316 -7.21 21.11 3.98
N GLY A 317 -6.18 20.26 3.74
CA GLY A 317 -5.04 20.10 4.63
C GLY A 317 -5.29 19.20 5.85
N GLU A 318 -6.42 18.48 5.91
CA GLU A 318 -6.70 17.55 7.00
C GLU A 318 -5.84 16.28 6.84
N THR A 319 -4.78 16.14 7.64
CA THR A 319 -3.90 14.95 7.66
C THR A 319 -4.29 13.92 8.72
N GLY A 320 -5.23 14.26 9.60
CA GLY A 320 -5.70 13.42 10.69
C GLY A 320 -4.56 12.98 11.62
N LEU A 321 -4.62 11.74 12.10
CA LEU A 321 -3.57 11.15 12.95
C LEU A 321 -2.36 10.65 12.15
N THR A 322 -2.31 10.83 10.83
CA THR A 322 -1.23 10.30 10.00
C THR A 322 -0.03 11.23 10.02
N LYS A 323 0.88 10.98 10.95
CA LYS A 323 2.17 11.68 11.02
C LYS A 323 3.02 11.36 9.79
N ASN A 324 3.18 10.06 9.50
CA ASN A 324 3.86 9.56 8.30
C ASN A 324 3.19 8.25 7.82
N LEU A 325 3.61 7.76 6.66
CA LEU A 325 2.95 6.62 6.01
C LEU A 325 3.41 5.24 6.51
N SER A 326 4.47 5.16 7.32
CA SER A 326 5.05 3.87 7.74
C SER A 326 4.17 3.07 8.70
N THR A 327 3.34 3.74 9.51
CA THR A 327 2.51 3.08 10.53
C THR A 327 1.22 2.49 9.97
N THR A 328 0.77 2.98 8.83
CA THR A 328 -0.52 2.60 8.22
C THR A 328 -0.38 1.98 6.83
N GLY A 329 0.85 1.84 6.38
CA GLY A 329 1.19 1.37 5.05
C GLY A 329 0.68 2.30 3.97
N GLY A 330 1.52 3.16 3.48
CA GLY A 330 1.26 4.10 2.39
C GLY A 330 0.88 3.44 1.08
#